data_96348a0232d5056b639e8512355c3085
#
_entry.id   96348a0232d5056b639e8512355c3085
#
_cell.length_a   1.000
_cell.length_b   1.000
_cell.length_c   1.000
_cell.angle_alpha   90.00
_cell.angle_beta   90.00
_cell.angle_gamma   90.00
#
_symmetry.space_group_name_H-M   'P 1'
#
loop_
_entity.id
_entity.type
_entity.pdbx_description
1 polymer ?
#
loop_
_entity_poly.entity_id
_entity_poly.type
_entity_poly.pdbx_seq_one_letter_code
_entity_poly.pdbx_strand_id
1 'polypeptide(L)'
;MRRLDDRRNGAESTGDADNRVSVRAQRRALRDAYRQAPPDAGVYLIHNSAAGKALLSSTVNLASLHNKLEFARATNTTGVLDHRLRGVAGAFGVGVLSLEVLEVLKVTPAMTSAEVLSDLATLEALWREKLGPDRLYAR
;
A
#
# COMPACT_ATOMS: atom_id res chain seq x y z
N MET A 1 36.10 7.31 -19.98
CA MET A 1 35.79 7.81 -19.60
C MET A 1 34.89 8.35 -19.39
N ARG A 2 34.72 8.56 -20.04
CA ARG A 2 33.92 8.87 -19.92
C ARG A 2 33.18 9.16 -19.69
N ARG A 3 33.34 8.63 -19.96
CA ARG A 3 32.64 8.85 -19.98
C ARG A 3 32.05 9.17 -19.83
N LEU A 4 32.00 8.56 -20.34
CA LEU A 4 31.35 8.88 -20.31
C LEU A 4 31.01 9.19 -20.17
N ASP A 5 31.19 8.60 -20.52
CA ASP A 5 30.97 8.89 -20.38
C ASP A 5 30.67 9.36 -20.30
N ASP A 6 30.82 8.73 -20.80
CA ASP A 6 30.68 9.11 -20.63
C ASP A 6 30.33 9.57 -20.84
N ARG A 7 30.41 9.23 -21.29
CA ARG A 7 30.31 9.51 -21.47
C ARG A 7 30.07 10.00 -21.48
N ARG A 8 30.01 9.20 -22.20
CA ARG A 8 30.08 9.50 -22.28
C ARG A 8 29.90 10.23 -22.07
N ASN A 9 30.12 9.44 -23.03
CA ASN A 9 30.36 10.18 -22.86
C ASN A 9 30.05 11.05 -22.87
N GLY A 10 30.41 9.98 -23.43
CA GLY A 10 30.46 10.77 -23.19
C GLY A 10 29.82 11.36 -23.30
N ALA A 11 30.03 11.17 -24.06
CA ALA A 11 29.72 11.76 -24.02
C ALA A 11 29.03 11.94 -23.75
N GLU A 12 29.26 11.72 -23.93
CA GLU A 12 28.91 12.12 -23.41
C GLU A 12 28.45 12.47 -22.46
N SER A 13 28.66 11.84 -22.35
CA SER A 13 28.64 12.04 -20.97
C SER A 13 27.86 13.20 -20.35
N THR A 14 27.65 14.19 -20.97
CA THR A 14 26.75 15.30 -20.61
C THR A 14 25.31 14.83 -20.47
N GLY A 15 24.90 13.91 -21.30
CA GLY A 15 23.56 13.33 -21.24
C GLY A 15 23.27 12.63 -19.92
N ASP A 16 24.23 11.93 -19.35
CA ASP A 16 24.07 11.25 -18.05
C ASP A 16 23.83 12.24 -16.93
N ALA A 17 24.55 13.35 -16.92
CA ALA A 17 24.38 14.37 -15.88
C ALA A 17 22.99 14.99 -15.94
N ASP A 18 22.51 15.32 -17.13
CA ASP A 18 21.17 15.90 -17.34
C ASP A 18 20.09 14.92 -16.88
N ASN A 19 20.25 13.65 -17.19
CA ASN A 19 19.30 12.62 -16.81
C ASN A 19 19.22 12.47 -15.28
N ARG A 20 20.36 12.52 -14.60
CA ARG A 20 20.39 12.42 -13.13
C ARG A 20 19.70 13.61 -12.48
N VAL A 21 19.90 14.80 -12.98
CA VAL A 21 19.22 15.99 -12.47
C VAL A 21 17.72 15.86 -12.67
N SER A 22 17.28 15.41 -13.83
CA SER A 22 15.87 15.22 -14.11
C SER A 22 15.22 14.19 -13.18
N VAL A 23 15.90 13.07 -12.90
CA VAL A 23 15.41 12.05 -11.98
C VAL A 23 15.28 12.60 -10.56
N ARG A 24 16.28 13.39 -10.10
CA ARG A 24 16.20 14.02 -8.78
C ARG A 24 15.04 14.99 -8.68
N ALA A 25 14.81 15.78 -9.73
CA ALA A 25 13.70 16.72 -9.75
C ALA A 25 12.37 16.00 -9.69
N GLN A 26 12.23 14.89 -10.42
CA GLN A 26 11.03 14.07 -10.40
C GLN A 26 10.77 13.47 -9.02
N ARG A 27 11.81 12.94 -8.38
CA ARG A 27 11.69 12.37 -7.03
C ARG A 27 11.28 13.43 -6.01
N ARG A 28 11.83 14.63 -6.13
CA ARG A 28 11.48 15.75 -5.24
C ARG A 28 10.02 16.14 -5.44
N ALA A 29 9.58 16.24 -6.69
CA ALA A 29 8.20 16.58 -7.01
C ALA A 29 7.23 15.55 -6.44
N LEU A 30 7.57 14.25 -6.52
CA LEU A 30 6.75 13.20 -5.95
C LEU A 30 6.67 13.31 -4.43
N ARG A 31 7.79 13.56 -3.76
CA ARG A 31 7.78 13.73 -2.30
C ARG A 31 6.96 14.94 -1.88
N ASP A 32 7.07 16.05 -2.62
CA ASP A 32 6.30 17.26 -2.34
C ASP A 32 4.80 17.02 -2.55
N ALA A 33 4.45 16.29 -3.61
CA ALA A 33 3.07 15.91 -3.86
C ALA A 33 2.50 15.07 -2.72
N TYR A 34 3.28 14.12 -2.20
CA TYR A 34 2.86 13.30 -1.06
C TYR A 34 2.63 14.14 0.18
N ARG A 35 3.47 15.14 0.43
CA ARG A 35 3.29 16.02 1.58
C ARG A 35 2.05 16.90 1.45
N GLN A 36 1.75 17.36 0.24
CA GLN A 36 0.60 18.23 -0.01
C GLN A 36 -0.71 17.46 -0.15
N ALA A 37 -0.62 16.25 -0.70
CA ALA A 37 -1.78 15.39 -0.94
C ALA A 37 -1.42 13.95 -0.53
N PRO A 38 -1.36 13.67 0.79
CA PRO A 38 -1.04 12.32 1.25
C PRO A 38 -2.05 11.30 0.73
N PRO A 39 -1.65 10.04 0.55
CA PRO A 39 -2.60 9.01 0.13
C PRO A 39 -3.68 8.81 1.20
N ASP A 40 -4.84 8.34 0.77
CA ASP A 40 -5.92 8.03 1.70
C ASP A 40 -5.55 6.84 2.57
N ALA A 41 -5.72 7.02 3.87
CA ALA A 41 -5.64 5.95 4.84
C ALA A 41 -7.04 5.40 5.09
N GLY A 42 -7.15 4.24 5.71
CA GLY A 42 -8.48 3.74 6.03
C GLY A 42 -8.50 2.37 6.67
N VAL A 43 -9.70 1.97 7.03
CA VAL A 43 -10.02 0.67 7.61
C VAL A 43 -10.68 -0.17 6.51
N TYR A 44 -10.29 -1.43 6.43
CA TYR A 44 -10.74 -2.30 5.35
C TYR A 44 -10.96 -3.72 5.84
N LEU A 45 -11.73 -4.46 5.03
CA LEU A 45 -11.86 -5.91 5.14
C LEU A 45 -11.26 -6.56 3.91
N ILE A 46 -10.56 -7.67 4.11
CA ILE A 46 -10.25 -8.57 3.02
C ILE A 46 -11.07 -9.83 3.26
N HIS A 47 -12.06 -10.02 2.41
CA HIS A 47 -12.98 -11.15 2.50
C HIS A 47 -12.35 -12.40 1.92
N ASN A 48 -12.57 -13.53 2.59
CA ASN A 48 -12.31 -14.84 2.03
C ASN A 48 -13.67 -15.51 1.76
N SER A 49 -14.08 -15.51 0.49
CA SER A 49 -15.37 -16.04 0.12
C SER A 49 -15.50 -17.56 0.34
N ALA A 50 -14.37 -18.28 0.33
CA ALA A 50 -14.39 -19.72 0.53
C ALA A 50 -14.62 -20.09 2.00
N ALA A 51 -14.09 -19.27 2.93
CA ALA A 51 -14.20 -19.57 4.37
C ALA A 51 -15.33 -18.78 5.05
N GLY A 52 -15.91 -17.79 4.40
CA GLY A 52 -16.91 -16.92 4.99
C GLY A 52 -16.37 -16.02 6.08
N LYS A 53 -15.07 -15.74 6.07
CA LYS A 53 -14.39 -14.91 7.05
C LYS A 53 -13.70 -13.73 6.39
N ALA A 54 -13.35 -12.73 7.18
CA ALA A 54 -12.66 -11.55 6.69
C ALA A 54 -11.56 -11.12 7.65
N LEU A 55 -10.51 -10.54 7.09
CA LEU A 55 -9.47 -9.89 7.87
C LEU A 55 -9.81 -8.41 7.98
N LEU A 56 -10.00 -7.91 9.19
CA LEU A 56 -10.18 -6.50 9.48
C LEU A 56 -8.85 -5.89 9.83
N SER A 57 -8.48 -4.82 9.13
CA SER A 57 -7.22 -4.13 9.41
C SER A 57 -7.30 -2.69 8.92
N SER A 58 -6.20 -1.96 9.04
CA SER A 58 -6.11 -0.60 8.55
C SER A 58 -4.79 -0.39 7.83
N THR A 59 -4.74 0.63 6.98
CA THR A 59 -3.55 0.96 6.22
C THR A 59 -3.43 2.47 6.07
N VAL A 60 -2.19 2.95 5.98
CA VAL A 60 -1.93 4.37 5.71
C VAL A 60 -2.03 4.69 4.22
N ASN A 61 -2.18 3.68 3.36
CA ASN A 61 -2.23 3.88 1.91
C ASN A 61 -3.13 2.81 1.28
N LEU A 62 -4.40 3.15 1.09
CA LEU A 62 -5.39 2.24 0.51
C LEU A 62 -5.05 1.88 -0.94
N ALA A 63 -4.53 2.82 -1.70
CA ALA A 63 -4.17 2.55 -3.10
C ALA A 63 -3.06 1.52 -3.20
N SER A 64 -2.06 1.61 -2.33
CA SER A 64 -0.97 0.64 -2.29
C SER A 64 -1.48 -0.76 -1.93
N LEU A 65 -2.38 -0.83 -0.97
CA LEU A 65 -2.99 -2.09 -0.57
C LEU A 65 -3.78 -2.73 -1.73
N HIS A 66 -4.58 -1.92 -2.41
CA HIS A 66 -5.34 -2.37 -3.57
C HIS A 66 -4.41 -2.93 -4.65
N ASN A 67 -3.34 -2.21 -4.94
CA ASN A 67 -2.37 -2.63 -5.96
C ASN A 67 -1.67 -3.93 -5.58
N LYS A 68 -1.33 -4.10 -4.29
CA LYS A 68 -0.71 -5.34 -3.82
C LYS A 68 -1.64 -6.53 -3.99
N LEU A 69 -2.91 -6.35 -3.67
CA LEU A 69 -3.89 -7.43 -3.81
C LEU A 69 -4.10 -7.76 -5.29
N GLU A 70 -4.21 -6.76 -6.15
CA GLU A 70 -4.35 -6.97 -7.58
C GLU A 70 -3.12 -7.67 -8.16
N PHE A 71 -1.92 -7.29 -7.73
CA PHE A 71 -0.69 -7.95 -8.15
C PHE A 71 -0.69 -9.42 -7.73
N ALA A 72 -1.07 -9.69 -6.49
CA ALA A 72 -1.12 -11.06 -5.98
C ALA A 72 -2.10 -11.93 -6.80
N ARG A 73 -3.24 -11.35 -7.15
CA ARG A 73 -4.25 -12.05 -7.94
C ARG A 73 -3.79 -12.28 -9.38
N ALA A 74 -3.16 -11.28 -9.99
CA ALA A 74 -2.70 -11.37 -11.38
C ALA A 74 -1.57 -12.38 -11.55
N THR A 75 -0.68 -12.48 -10.55
CA THR A 75 0.48 -13.35 -10.60
C THR A 75 0.29 -14.66 -9.84
N ASN A 76 -0.84 -14.81 -9.14
CA ASN A 76 -1.13 -15.94 -8.28
C ASN A 76 0.00 -16.18 -7.26
N THR A 77 0.46 -15.09 -6.64
CA THR A 77 1.53 -15.13 -5.64
C THR A 77 1.03 -14.53 -4.34
N THR A 78 1.61 -14.95 -3.21
CA THR A 78 1.19 -14.52 -1.89
C THR A 78 2.24 -13.70 -1.16
N GLY A 79 3.41 -13.46 -1.80
CA GLY A 79 4.55 -12.86 -1.13
C GLY A 79 4.33 -11.43 -0.63
N VAL A 80 3.41 -10.68 -1.24
CA VAL A 80 3.13 -9.30 -0.86
C VAL A 80 1.97 -9.18 0.13
N LEU A 81 1.31 -10.30 0.46
CA LEU A 81 0.15 -10.30 1.35
C LEU A 81 0.57 -10.40 2.81
N ASP A 82 -0.31 -9.95 3.70
CA ASP A 82 -0.17 -10.16 5.13
C ASP A 82 -0.01 -11.66 5.41
N HIS A 83 0.85 -12.01 6.36
CA HIS A 83 1.14 -13.42 6.65
C HIS A 83 -0.11 -14.20 7.06
N ARG A 84 -1.11 -13.54 7.65
CA ARG A 84 -2.37 -14.20 8.02
C ARG A 84 -3.15 -14.64 6.78
N LEU A 85 -3.03 -13.88 5.69
CA LEU A 85 -3.72 -14.19 4.45
C LEU A 85 -2.96 -15.18 3.58
N ARG A 86 -1.64 -15.28 3.74
CA ARG A 86 -0.84 -16.20 2.93
C ARG A 86 -1.26 -17.66 3.11
N GLY A 87 -1.51 -18.06 4.36
CA GLY A 87 -1.97 -19.41 4.63
C GLY A 87 -3.33 -19.69 3.99
N VAL A 88 -4.24 -18.74 4.09
CA VAL A 88 -5.58 -18.85 3.49
C VAL A 88 -5.47 -18.90 1.97
N ALA A 89 -4.70 -18.00 1.37
CA ALA A 89 -4.51 -17.95 -0.08
C ALA A 89 -3.86 -19.24 -0.60
N GLY A 90 -2.92 -19.81 0.18
CA GLY A 90 -2.29 -21.07 -0.19
C GLY A 90 -3.25 -22.24 -0.24
N ALA A 91 -4.25 -22.24 0.66
CA ALA A 91 -5.24 -23.30 0.71
C ALA A 91 -6.34 -23.16 -0.33
N PHE A 92 -6.79 -21.92 -0.58
CA PHE A 92 -7.96 -21.66 -1.42
C PHE A 92 -7.65 -20.90 -2.71
N GLY A 93 -6.42 -20.39 -2.87
CA GLY A 93 -6.05 -19.54 -3.99
C GLY A 93 -6.32 -18.06 -3.68
N VAL A 94 -5.61 -17.18 -4.37
CA VAL A 94 -5.73 -15.74 -4.16
C VAL A 94 -7.07 -15.20 -4.68
N GLY A 95 -7.68 -15.90 -5.62
CA GLY A 95 -8.93 -15.46 -6.24
C GLY A 95 -10.13 -15.38 -5.31
N VAL A 96 -10.06 -16.05 -4.13
CA VAL A 96 -11.14 -15.99 -3.14
C VAL A 96 -11.08 -14.74 -2.28
N LEU A 97 -10.02 -13.94 -2.39
CA LEU A 97 -9.83 -12.74 -1.59
C LEU A 97 -10.37 -11.52 -2.31
N SER A 98 -11.10 -10.68 -1.58
CA SER A 98 -11.60 -9.42 -2.13
C SER A 98 -11.50 -8.32 -1.07
N LEU A 99 -11.27 -7.10 -1.53
CA LEU A 99 -11.08 -5.94 -0.66
C LEU A 99 -12.37 -5.13 -0.56
N GLU A 100 -12.76 -4.80 0.66
CA GLU A 100 -13.82 -3.84 0.92
C GLU A 100 -13.30 -2.75 1.82
N VAL A 101 -13.40 -1.48 1.40
CA VAL A 101 -13.02 -0.33 2.22
C VAL A 101 -14.21 0.04 3.09
N LEU A 102 -14.02 0.00 4.41
CA LEU A 102 -15.08 0.31 5.37
C LEU A 102 -15.15 1.80 5.66
N GLU A 103 -14.01 2.43 5.81
CA GLU A 103 -13.95 3.84 6.17
C GLU A 103 -12.64 4.44 5.70
N VAL A 104 -12.70 5.64 5.11
CA VAL A 104 -11.54 6.37 4.65
C VAL A 104 -11.19 7.46 5.67
N LEU A 105 -9.94 7.51 6.08
CA LEU A 105 -9.40 8.58 6.92
C LEU A 105 -8.67 9.57 6.01
N LYS A 106 -9.19 10.77 5.89
CA LYS A 106 -8.55 11.81 5.09
C LYS A 106 -7.35 12.37 5.86
N VAL A 107 -6.16 12.10 5.34
CA VAL A 107 -4.91 12.55 5.95
C VAL A 107 -4.57 13.91 5.40
N THR A 108 -4.28 14.86 6.29
CA THR A 108 -3.85 16.20 5.89
C THR A 108 -2.34 16.35 6.13
N PRO A 109 -1.68 17.31 5.44
CA PRO A 109 -0.24 17.53 5.67
C PRO A 109 0.09 17.94 7.10
N ALA A 110 -0.89 18.46 7.85
CA ALA A 110 -0.69 18.86 9.25
C ALA A 110 -0.67 17.68 10.21
N MET A 111 -1.16 16.52 9.82
CA MET A 111 -1.20 15.35 10.68
C MET A 111 0.16 14.68 10.74
N THR A 112 0.58 14.28 11.94
CA THR A 112 1.78 13.47 12.11
C THR A 112 1.48 12.00 11.81
N SER A 113 2.53 11.23 11.54
CA SER A 113 2.38 9.78 11.36
C SER A 113 1.76 9.13 12.59
N ALA A 114 2.16 9.57 13.78
CA ALA A 114 1.61 9.05 15.04
C ALA A 114 0.13 9.31 15.14
N GLU A 115 -0.32 10.51 14.75
CA GLU A 115 -1.75 10.85 14.78
C GLU A 115 -2.55 10.00 13.82
N VAL A 116 -2.03 9.77 12.60
CA VAL A 116 -2.69 8.93 11.61
C VAL A 116 -2.83 7.50 12.14
N LEU A 117 -1.75 6.94 12.68
CA LEU A 117 -1.78 5.57 13.21
C LEU A 117 -2.72 5.44 14.39
N SER A 118 -2.76 6.45 15.27
CA SER A 118 -3.66 6.45 16.42
C SER A 118 -5.12 6.49 15.98
N ASP A 119 -5.44 7.34 15.02
CA ASP A 119 -6.80 7.44 14.49
C ASP A 119 -7.22 6.14 13.79
N LEU A 120 -6.32 5.53 13.02
CA LEU A 120 -6.60 4.25 12.37
C LEU A 120 -6.86 3.15 13.40
N ALA A 121 -6.07 3.09 14.46
CA ALA A 121 -6.26 2.10 15.53
C ALA A 121 -7.63 2.25 16.19
N THR A 122 -8.04 3.49 16.42
CA THR A 122 -9.35 3.79 17.01
C THR A 122 -10.48 3.34 16.08
N LEU A 123 -10.38 3.69 14.81
CA LEU A 123 -11.39 3.31 13.81
C LEU A 123 -11.47 1.79 13.65
N GLU A 124 -10.32 1.13 13.62
CA GLU A 124 -10.28 -0.32 13.51
C GLU A 124 -10.96 -0.98 14.72
N ALA A 125 -10.70 -0.49 15.92
CA ALA A 125 -11.31 -1.02 17.13
C ALA A 125 -12.84 -0.82 17.11
N LEU A 126 -13.30 0.33 16.67
CA LEU A 126 -14.74 0.61 16.54
C LEU A 126 -15.42 -0.32 15.56
N TRP A 127 -14.78 -0.54 14.41
CA TRP A 127 -15.32 -1.45 13.39
C TRP A 127 -15.32 -2.90 13.86
N ARG A 128 -14.26 -3.32 14.58
CA ARG A 128 -14.19 -4.67 15.13
C ARG A 128 -15.33 -4.93 16.09
N GLU A 129 -15.63 -3.96 16.95
CA GLU A 129 -16.75 -4.06 17.88
C GLU A 129 -18.08 -4.10 17.14
N LYS A 130 -18.23 -3.25 16.13
CA LYS A 130 -19.48 -3.13 15.35
C LYS A 130 -19.77 -4.41 14.56
N LEU A 131 -18.74 -5.01 13.97
CA LEU A 131 -18.91 -6.21 13.14
C LEU A 131 -19.00 -7.49 13.97
N GLY A 132 -18.38 -7.51 15.14
CA GLY A 132 -18.31 -8.69 15.99
C GLY A 132 -17.23 -9.67 15.54
N PRO A 133 -16.88 -10.65 16.41
CA PRO A 133 -15.73 -11.53 16.16
C PRO A 133 -16.04 -12.72 15.25
N ASP A 134 -17.32 -13.04 15.04
CA ASP A 134 -17.72 -14.35 14.48
C ASP A 134 -17.24 -14.55 13.04
N ARG A 135 -17.19 -13.48 12.25
CA ARG A 135 -16.81 -13.55 10.84
C ARG A 135 -15.45 -12.96 10.57
N LEU A 136 -14.71 -12.62 11.63
CA LEU A 136 -13.39 -12.02 11.50
C LEU A 136 -12.31 -13.00 11.89
N TYR A 137 -11.17 -12.92 11.17
CA TYR A 137 -9.97 -13.60 11.63
C TYR A 137 -9.46 -12.93 12.90
N ALA A 138 -8.79 -13.72 13.75
CA ALA A 138 -8.17 -13.20 14.96
C ALA A 138 -7.09 -12.17 14.60
N ARG A 139 -6.88 -11.24 15.52
CA ARG A 139 -5.90 -10.18 15.34
C ARG A 139 -4.48 -10.72 15.22
#